data_2c4dfe177a321e134a702dcfbda90909
#
_entry.id   2c4dfe177a321e134a702dcfbda90909
#
_cell.length_a   1.000
_cell.length_b   1.000
_cell.length_c   1.000
_cell.angle_alpha   90.00
_cell.angle_beta   90.00
_cell.angle_gamma   90.00
#
_symmetry.space_group_name_H-M   'P 1'
#
loop_
_entity.id
_entity.type
_entity.pdbx_description
1 polymer ?
#
loop_
_entity_poly.entity_id
_entity_poly.type
_entity_poly.pdbx_seq_one_letter_code
_entity_poly.pdbx_strand_id
1 'polypeptide(L)'
;MQSAIGIPQDTDAMLWALRKYAHHPAADRLVITEGGFGGNDRLEADGSGVRDDVRVWTHRRNLQAVLTARSEGVPVDGYFAWSYADNVEWFFGRGPRFGLVYVDYEDDYRRIPKDSALWFREMLAGS
;
A
#
# COMPACT_ATOMS: atom_id res chain seq x y z
N MET A 1 -3.29 11.19 10.37
CA MET A 1 -3.32 9.73 10.58
C MET A 1 -1.88 9.23 10.61
N GLN A 2 -1.56 8.24 11.44
CA GLN A 2 -0.21 7.67 11.53
C GLN A 2 -0.27 6.16 11.31
N SER A 3 0.79 5.61 10.73
CA SER A 3 0.97 4.16 10.61
C SER A 3 1.30 3.53 11.98
N ALA A 4 1.29 2.20 12.05
CA ALA A 4 1.67 1.43 13.24
C ALA A 4 3.11 1.72 13.72
N ILE A 5 3.97 2.23 12.85
CA ILE A 5 5.35 2.63 13.17
C ILE A 5 5.53 4.15 13.32
N GLY A 6 4.42 4.89 13.47
CA GLY A 6 4.44 6.33 13.74
C GLY A 6 4.70 7.23 12.53
N ILE A 7 4.75 6.71 11.32
CA ILE A 7 4.93 7.52 10.10
C ILE A 7 3.62 8.23 9.76
N PRO A 8 3.61 9.57 9.65
CA PRO A 8 2.44 10.31 9.20
C PRO A 8 2.05 9.92 7.77
N GLN A 9 0.75 9.79 7.52
CA GLN A 9 0.25 9.61 6.16
C GLN A 9 0.00 10.98 5.55
N ASP A 10 0.90 11.39 4.69
CA ASP A 10 0.78 12.58 3.86
C ASP A 10 0.33 12.17 2.45
N THR A 11 -0.90 12.50 2.11
CA THR A 11 -1.49 12.13 0.82
C THR A 11 -0.93 12.91 -0.36
N ASP A 12 -0.30 14.03 -0.12
CA ASP A 12 0.26 14.89 -1.17
C ASP A 12 1.73 14.57 -1.46
N ALA A 13 2.39 13.86 -0.54
CA ALA A 13 3.80 13.50 -0.64
C ALA A 13 4.11 12.69 -1.91
N MET A 14 3.24 11.74 -2.29
CA MET A 14 3.42 10.93 -3.50
C MET A 14 3.43 11.80 -4.77
N LEU A 15 2.45 12.66 -4.92
CA LEU A 15 2.35 13.54 -6.10
C LEU A 15 3.53 14.53 -6.15
N TRP A 16 3.88 15.09 -4.98
CA TRP A 16 5.05 15.97 -4.88
C TRP A 16 6.34 15.26 -5.29
N ALA A 17 6.56 14.04 -4.82
CA ALA A 17 7.74 13.25 -5.16
C ALA A 17 7.80 12.93 -6.66
N LEU A 18 6.69 12.50 -7.25
CA LEU A 18 6.61 12.20 -8.68
C LEU A 18 6.94 13.44 -9.53
N ARG A 19 6.37 14.60 -9.22
CA ARG A 19 6.69 15.87 -9.90
C ARG A 19 8.15 16.25 -9.75
N LYS A 20 8.70 16.11 -8.54
CA LYS A 20 10.10 16.43 -8.26
C LYS A 20 11.06 15.55 -9.08
N TYR A 21 10.85 14.24 -9.07
CA TYR A 21 11.75 13.32 -9.77
C TYR A 21 11.56 13.29 -11.28
N ALA A 22 10.40 13.71 -11.81
CA ALA A 22 10.19 13.89 -13.24
C ALA A 22 11.17 14.85 -13.91
N HIS A 23 11.72 15.82 -13.14
CA HIS A 23 12.70 16.78 -13.62
C HIS A 23 14.15 16.33 -13.48
N HIS A 24 14.40 15.13 -12.96
CA HIS A 24 15.76 14.62 -12.80
C HIS A 24 16.33 14.22 -14.18
N PRO A 25 17.54 14.73 -14.58
CA PRO A 25 18.07 14.51 -15.91
C PRO A 25 18.27 13.05 -16.35
N ALA A 26 18.38 12.13 -15.38
CA ALA A 26 18.55 10.70 -15.62
C ALA A 26 17.22 9.91 -15.51
N ALA A 27 16.07 10.57 -15.37
CA ALA A 27 14.80 9.89 -15.18
C ALA A 27 14.00 9.84 -16.48
N ASP A 28 14.20 8.78 -17.27
CA ASP A 28 13.37 8.54 -18.46
C ASP A 28 11.99 8.00 -18.09
N ARG A 29 11.88 7.33 -16.96
CA ARG A 29 10.64 6.76 -16.41
C ARG A 29 10.72 6.60 -14.89
N LEU A 30 9.56 6.64 -14.23
CA LEU A 30 9.44 6.48 -12.78
C LEU A 30 8.62 5.23 -12.45
N VAL A 31 9.02 4.54 -11.41
CA VAL A 31 8.29 3.40 -10.85
C VAL A 31 8.21 3.57 -9.34
N ILE A 32 7.01 3.46 -8.78
CA ILE A 32 6.81 3.34 -7.34
C ILE A 32 7.03 1.87 -6.96
N THR A 33 8.16 1.56 -6.35
CA THR A 33 8.56 0.19 -6.04
C THR A 33 7.90 -0.34 -4.77
N GLU A 34 7.55 0.56 -3.84
CA GLU A 34 6.95 0.20 -2.56
C GLU A 34 5.98 1.29 -2.11
N GLY A 35 4.70 1.08 -2.36
CA GLY A 35 3.64 1.96 -1.86
C GLY A 35 2.74 1.22 -0.89
N GLY A 36 2.54 1.72 0.33
CA GLY A 36 1.73 0.99 1.28
C GLY A 36 1.50 1.70 2.61
N PHE A 37 0.94 0.92 3.54
CA PHE A 37 0.61 1.38 4.89
C PHE A 37 0.81 0.24 5.89
N GLY A 38 1.60 0.48 6.93
CA GLY A 38 1.74 -0.42 8.06
C GLY A 38 0.62 -0.19 9.08
N GLY A 39 -0.28 -1.15 9.21
CA GLY A 39 -1.43 -1.10 10.14
C GLY A 39 -1.25 -1.99 11.36
N ASN A 40 -2.18 -1.84 12.32
CA ASN A 40 -2.38 -2.75 13.44
C ASN A 40 -3.55 -3.70 13.15
N ASP A 41 -3.51 -4.31 11.99
CA ASP A 41 -4.61 -5.14 11.48
C ASP A 41 -4.85 -6.35 12.38
N ARG A 42 -6.12 -6.70 12.56
CA ARG A 42 -6.54 -7.85 13.36
C ARG A 42 -7.60 -8.64 12.59
N LEU A 43 -7.58 -9.94 12.79
CA LEU A 43 -8.66 -10.80 12.33
C LEU A 43 -9.94 -10.43 13.09
N GLU A 44 -11.07 -10.36 12.39
CA GLU A 44 -12.38 -10.19 13.00
C GLU A 44 -12.67 -11.37 13.94
N ALA A 45 -13.43 -11.12 15.02
CA ALA A 45 -13.66 -12.11 16.07
C ALA A 45 -14.40 -13.37 15.57
N ASP A 46 -15.16 -13.25 14.49
CA ASP A 46 -15.87 -14.36 13.83
C ASP A 46 -15.02 -15.06 12.76
N GLY A 47 -13.78 -14.62 12.56
CA GLY A 47 -12.87 -15.17 11.56
C GLY A 47 -13.22 -14.81 10.11
N SER A 48 -14.18 -13.89 9.88
CA SER A 48 -14.70 -13.57 8.55
C SER A 48 -13.71 -12.85 7.63
N GLY A 49 -12.73 -12.17 8.20
CA GLY A 49 -11.74 -11.41 7.42
C GLY A 49 -10.95 -10.41 8.23
N VAL A 50 -10.31 -9.49 7.55
CA VAL A 50 -9.50 -8.43 8.15
C VAL A 50 -9.84 -7.10 7.50
N ARG A 51 -10.41 -6.20 8.29
CA ARG A 51 -10.70 -4.84 7.86
C ARG A 51 -9.45 -3.98 7.90
N ASP A 52 -9.14 -3.36 6.79
CA ASP A 52 -7.97 -2.47 6.66
C ASP A 52 -8.29 -1.22 5.80
N ASP A 53 -9.41 -0.57 6.13
CA ASP A 53 -9.94 0.60 5.41
C ASP A 53 -8.89 1.70 5.18
N VAL A 54 -8.01 1.91 6.15
CA VAL A 54 -6.91 2.89 6.04
C VAL A 54 -5.94 2.52 4.93
N ARG A 55 -5.63 1.24 4.77
CA ARG A 55 -4.77 0.75 3.69
C ARG A 55 -5.46 0.92 2.34
N VAL A 56 -6.74 0.58 2.23
CA VAL A 56 -7.55 0.84 1.03
C VAL A 56 -7.50 2.33 0.67
N TRP A 57 -7.76 3.20 1.65
CA TRP A 57 -7.71 4.65 1.46
C TRP A 57 -6.33 5.13 1.01
N THR A 58 -5.25 4.63 1.62
CA THR A 58 -3.87 4.99 1.27
C THR A 58 -3.55 4.61 -0.16
N HIS A 59 -3.82 3.37 -0.57
CA HIS A 59 -3.58 2.93 -1.94
C HIS A 59 -4.41 3.72 -2.95
N ARG A 60 -5.68 3.99 -2.65
CA ARG A 60 -6.55 4.81 -3.50
C ARG A 60 -5.95 6.20 -3.72
N ARG A 61 -5.47 6.86 -2.67
CA ARG A 61 -4.84 8.18 -2.76
C ARG A 61 -3.53 8.15 -3.53
N ASN A 62 -2.70 7.14 -3.30
CA ASN A 62 -1.45 6.97 -4.04
C ASN A 62 -1.70 6.76 -5.53
N LEU A 63 -2.64 5.89 -5.90
CA LEU A 63 -3.00 5.67 -7.30
C LEU A 63 -3.62 6.92 -7.95
N GLN A 64 -4.44 7.67 -7.21
CA GLN A 64 -4.93 8.97 -7.69
C GLN A 64 -3.77 9.93 -7.99
N ALA A 65 -2.76 10.00 -7.12
CA ALA A 65 -1.57 10.81 -7.33
C ALA A 65 -0.78 10.36 -8.58
N VAL A 66 -0.65 9.05 -8.80
CA VAL A 66 -0.05 8.49 -10.01
C VAL A 66 -0.81 8.92 -11.27
N LEU A 67 -2.15 8.79 -11.27
CA LEU A 67 -2.97 9.18 -12.41
C LEU A 67 -2.88 10.69 -12.68
N THR A 68 -2.88 11.51 -11.63
CA THR A 68 -2.69 12.96 -11.74
C THR A 68 -1.32 13.28 -12.36
N ALA A 69 -0.25 12.69 -11.84
CA ALA A 69 1.10 12.90 -12.38
C ALA A 69 1.20 12.49 -13.86
N ARG A 70 0.60 11.36 -14.25
CA ARG A 70 0.55 10.92 -15.64
C ARG A 70 -0.21 11.91 -16.54
N SER A 71 -1.32 12.47 -16.06
CA SER A 71 -2.08 13.49 -16.81
C SER A 71 -1.29 14.79 -17.00
N GLU A 72 -0.30 15.04 -16.16
CA GLU A 72 0.65 16.16 -16.24
C GLU A 72 1.88 15.84 -17.10
N GLY A 73 1.95 14.64 -17.70
CA GLY A 73 3.06 14.21 -18.56
C GLY A 73 4.22 13.55 -17.82
N VAL A 74 4.09 13.28 -16.51
CA VAL A 74 5.12 12.55 -15.75
C VAL A 74 5.14 11.08 -16.18
N PRO A 75 6.31 10.52 -16.60
CA PRO A 75 6.40 9.17 -17.15
C PRO A 75 6.40 8.11 -16.03
N VAL A 76 5.25 7.90 -15.39
CA VAL A 76 5.09 6.86 -14.37
C VAL A 76 4.63 5.57 -15.02
N ASP A 77 5.46 4.53 -14.95
CA ASP A 77 5.23 3.23 -15.57
C ASP A 77 4.62 2.18 -14.64
N GLY A 78 4.76 2.34 -13.33
CA GLY A 78 4.25 1.33 -12.41
C GLY A 78 4.09 1.78 -10.97
N TYR A 79 3.21 1.05 -10.28
CA TYR A 79 2.98 1.15 -8.85
C TYR A 79 2.94 -0.26 -8.25
N PHE A 80 3.81 -0.54 -7.31
CA PHE A 80 3.85 -1.81 -6.59
C PHE A 80 3.40 -1.59 -5.15
N ALA A 81 2.40 -2.34 -4.74
CA ALA A 81 1.93 -2.33 -3.36
C ALA A 81 2.94 -3.04 -2.43
N TRP A 82 3.34 -2.38 -1.35
CA TRP A 82 4.07 -3.00 -0.28
C TRP A 82 3.12 -3.30 0.89
N SER A 83 2.89 -4.57 1.19
CA SER A 83 3.47 -5.77 0.60
C SER A 83 2.36 -6.75 0.21
N TYR A 84 2.71 -7.84 -0.48
CA TYR A 84 1.75 -8.89 -0.81
C TYR A 84 1.15 -9.54 0.45
N ALA A 85 1.99 -9.93 1.40
CA ALA A 85 1.56 -10.57 2.65
C ALA A 85 2.27 -9.93 3.84
N ASP A 86 1.66 -10.04 5.02
CA ASP A 86 2.30 -9.61 6.25
C ASP A 86 3.65 -10.31 6.41
N ASN A 87 4.66 -9.54 6.79
CA ASN A 87 6.04 -10.01 6.94
C ASN A 87 6.68 -9.45 8.21
N VAL A 88 7.91 -9.79 8.44
CA VAL A 88 8.70 -9.30 9.58
C VAL A 88 9.32 -7.96 9.20
N GLU A 89 8.96 -6.91 9.94
CA GLU A 89 9.62 -5.61 9.85
C GLU A 89 10.90 -5.63 10.70
N TRP A 90 12.01 -5.23 10.12
CA TRP A 90 13.34 -5.42 10.71
C TRP A 90 13.48 -4.85 12.13
N PHE A 91 12.93 -3.67 12.38
CA PHE A 91 13.02 -3.02 13.69
C PHE A 91 11.80 -3.25 14.60
N PHE A 92 10.69 -3.72 14.05
CA PHE A 92 9.41 -3.80 14.74
C PHE A 92 8.85 -5.22 14.82
N GLY A 93 9.56 -6.20 14.23
CA GLY A 93 9.14 -7.59 14.24
C GLY A 93 7.83 -7.83 13.46
N ARG A 94 6.93 -8.61 14.04
CA ARG A 94 5.65 -8.98 13.44
C ARG A 94 4.50 -8.01 13.79
N GLY A 95 4.78 -6.95 14.53
CA GLY A 95 3.76 -6.01 15.01
C GLY A 95 3.07 -5.25 13.86
N PRO A 96 3.81 -4.45 13.09
CA PRO A 96 3.25 -3.74 11.96
C PRO A 96 2.85 -4.69 10.83
N ARG A 97 1.66 -4.50 10.28
CA ARG A 97 1.10 -5.31 9.22
C ARG A 97 1.07 -4.50 7.91
N PHE A 98 1.89 -4.89 6.94
CA PHE A 98 1.99 -4.19 5.63
C PHE A 98 1.25 -4.91 4.51
N GLY A 99 0.97 -6.21 4.68
CA GLY A 99 0.44 -7.06 3.64
C GLY A 99 -0.98 -6.71 3.20
N LEU A 100 -1.28 -6.99 1.94
CA LEU A 100 -2.65 -7.14 1.45
C LEU A 100 -3.28 -8.44 1.96
N VAL A 101 -2.43 -9.44 2.27
CA VAL A 101 -2.82 -10.71 2.85
C VAL A 101 -2.38 -10.75 4.30
N TYR A 102 -3.31 -10.97 5.20
CA TYR A 102 -3.05 -11.23 6.62
C TYR A 102 -2.42 -12.59 6.78
N VAL A 103 -1.34 -12.66 7.57
CA VAL A 103 -0.72 -13.91 7.98
C VAL A 103 -1.04 -14.15 9.45
N ASP A 104 -1.80 -15.18 9.74
CA ASP A 104 -2.10 -15.59 11.11
C ASP A 104 -0.91 -16.38 11.66
N TYR A 105 -0.08 -15.70 12.44
CA TYR A 105 1.15 -16.29 12.98
C TYR A 105 0.90 -17.32 14.07
N GLU A 106 -0.31 -17.37 14.61
CA GLU A 106 -0.71 -18.29 15.69
C GLU A 106 -1.48 -19.51 15.14
N ASP A 107 -1.93 -19.46 13.86
CA ASP A 107 -2.70 -20.52 13.20
C ASP A 107 -1.97 -21.00 11.94
N ASP A 108 -0.85 -21.66 12.11
CA ASP A 108 -0.03 -22.29 11.05
C ASP A 108 0.23 -21.37 9.84
N TYR A 109 0.41 -20.08 10.10
CA TYR A 109 0.63 -19.06 9.07
C TYR A 109 -0.50 -19.01 8.01
N ARG A 110 -1.71 -19.31 8.40
CA ARG A 110 -2.89 -19.22 7.54
C ARG A 110 -2.96 -17.84 6.90
N ARG A 111 -3.24 -17.81 5.61
CA ARG A 111 -3.32 -16.58 4.81
C ARG A 111 -4.76 -16.19 4.54
N ILE A 112 -5.10 -14.95 4.87
CA ILE A 112 -6.46 -14.40 4.76
C ILE A 112 -6.37 -13.11 3.96
N PRO A 113 -7.00 -12.99 2.79
CA PRO A 113 -7.07 -11.74 2.05
C PRO A 113 -7.75 -10.67 2.91
N LYS A 114 -7.14 -9.48 3.00
CA LYS A 114 -7.74 -8.33 3.66
C LYS A 114 -8.68 -7.58 2.69
N ASP A 115 -9.46 -6.63 3.21
CA ASP A 115 -10.33 -5.80 2.38
C ASP A 115 -9.57 -5.06 1.29
N SER A 116 -8.33 -4.65 1.54
CA SER A 116 -7.46 -4.05 0.53
C SER A 116 -7.12 -5.00 -0.61
N ALA A 117 -6.91 -6.29 -0.35
CA ALA A 117 -6.70 -7.28 -1.41
C ALA A 117 -7.95 -7.45 -2.27
N LEU A 118 -9.12 -7.51 -1.64
CA LEU A 118 -10.40 -7.63 -2.33
C LEU A 118 -10.67 -6.39 -3.19
N TRP A 119 -10.40 -5.21 -2.65
CA TRP A 119 -10.50 -3.95 -3.38
C TRP A 119 -9.56 -3.89 -4.60
N PHE A 120 -8.28 -4.31 -4.48
CA PHE A 120 -7.36 -4.38 -5.62
C PHE A 120 -7.86 -5.35 -6.69
N ARG A 121 -8.35 -6.51 -6.28
CA ARG A 121 -8.94 -7.50 -7.21
C ARG A 121 -10.08 -6.90 -8.03
N GLU A 122 -11.00 -6.21 -7.36
CA GLU A 122 -12.16 -5.57 -8.02
C GLU A 122 -11.74 -4.44 -8.95
N MET A 123 -10.82 -3.58 -8.50
CA MET A 123 -10.30 -2.47 -9.29
C MET A 123 -9.62 -2.97 -10.57
N LEU A 124 -8.79 -4.02 -10.47
CA LEU A 124 -8.07 -4.57 -11.62
C LEU A 124 -8.96 -5.37 -12.57
N ALA A 125 -10.05 -5.96 -12.07
CA ALA A 125 -11.01 -6.71 -12.90
C ALA A 125 -11.94 -5.77 -13.71
N GLY A 126 -12.13 -4.54 -13.27
CA GLY A 126 -12.98 -3.54 -13.92
C GLY A 126 -12.26 -2.60 -14.89
N SER A 127 -10.96 -2.81 -15.09
CA SER A 127 -10.10 -1.98 -15.95
C SER A 127 -9.94 -2.56 -17.34
#